data_23606180c86facf0a55e324ccac4ab9c
#
_entry.id   23606180c86facf0a55e324ccac4ab9c
#
_cell.length_a   1.000
_cell.length_b   1.000
_cell.length_c   1.000
_cell.angle_alpha   90.00
_cell.angle_beta   90.00
_cell.angle_gamma   90.00
#
_symmetry.space_group_name_H-M   'P 1'
#
loop_
_entity.id
_entity.type
_entity.pdbx_description
1 polymer ?
#
loop_
_entity_poly.entity_id
_entity_poly.type
_entity_poly.pdbx_seq_one_letter_code
_entity_poly.pdbx_strand_id
1 'polypeptide(L)'
;PPPPAVPLPTFDALRVSWNAGTPPGTAVEAQARVMVDGNWTSWSSFGRWSPYLEREGAAPVTKGAVNLLPDSLVLDSKTATQAQLRIYLYTKDEHTTPSVSLVGVSVRAVDVIPAGGRPINARLHLMPYAVARRAPALQPVMDLAICLASLTNRWGADILPEEFALAMRDCRSTDAERNLSFAAAAAGCWGFPCWACWGNLALLRSEVRAGYGVIVGLESTPAQQAAGMPPV
;
A
#
# COMPACT_ATOMS: atom_id res chain seq x y z
N PRO A 1 -5.56 26.27 -8.22
CA PRO A 1 -4.09 26.28 -8.17
C PRO A 1 -3.59 24.86 -7.95
N PRO A 2 -2.36 24.50 -8.42
CA PRO A 2 -1.79 23.21 -8.11
C PRO A 2 -1.59 23.08 -6.59
N PRO A 3 -1.63 21.84 -6.04
CA PRO A 3 -1.38 21.64 -4.63
C PRO A 3 0.05 22.09 -4.27
N PRO A 4 0.29 22.50 -3.01
CA PRO A 4 1.63 22.85 -2.57
C PRO A 4 2.56 21.64 -2.68
N ALA A 5 3.84 21.92 -2.94
CA ALA A 5 4.87 20.89 -2.88
C ALA A 5 5.13 20.49 -1.42
N VAL A 6 5.27 19.19 -1.17
CA VAL A 6 5.65 18.66 0.14
C VAL A 6 7.18 18.46 0.13
N PRO A 7 7.95 19.15 0.99
CA PRO A 7 9.37 18.87 1.15
C PRO A 7 9.56 17.50 1.82
N LEU A 8 10.44 16.69 1.24
CA LEU A 8 10.72 15.33 1.68
C LEU A 8 12.24 15.12 1.76
N PRO A 9 12.73 14.12 2.52
CA PRO A 9 14.13 13.72 2.41
C PRO A 9 14.46 13.31 0.97
N THR A 10 15.73 13.25 0.60
CA THR A 10 16.14 12.71 -0.71
C THR A 10 15.68 11.28 -0.84
N PHE A 11 14.95 10.95 -1.90
CA PHE A 11 14.34 9.63 -2.11
C PHE A 11 14.44 9.18 -3.57
N ASP A 12 14.40 7.88 -3.77
CA ASP A 12 14.39 7.23 -5.07
C ASP A 12 13.08 6.48 -5.38
N ALA A 13 12.17 6.36 -4.42
CA ALA A 13 10.85 5.79 -4.64
C ALA A 13 9.78 6.45 -3.77
N LEU A 14 8.56 6.51 -4.29
CA LEU A 14 7.39 7.08 -3.63
C LEU A 14 6.20 6.13 -3.75
N ARG A 15 5.47 5.95 -2.67
CA ARG A 15 4.21 5.21 -2.60
C ARG A 15 3.12 6.10 -2.04
N VAL A 16 1.92 5.98 -2.61
CA VAL A 16 0.71 6.65 -2.12
C VAL A 16 -0.27 5.60 -1.64
N SER A 17 -0.86 5.80 -0.49
CA SER A 17 -1.97 5.00 0.03
C SER A 17 -3.10 5.91 0.50
N TRP A 18 -4.32 5.42 0.52
CA TRP A 18 -5.49 6.19 0.93
C TRP A 18 -6.50 5.33 1.66
N ASN A 19 -7.31 5.98 2.51
CA ASN A 19 -8.51 5.38 3.07
C ASN A 19 -9.71 6.20 2.60
N ALA A 20 -10.73 5.54 2.06
CA ALA A 20 -11.86 6.20 1.45
C ALA A 20 -13.16 5.41 1.67
N GLY A 21 -14.22 6.13 1.97
CA GLY A 21 -15.58 5.62 1.85
C GLY A 21 -16.05 5.82 0.40
N THR A 22 -16.30 4.73 -0.31
CA THR A 22 -16.73 4.75 -1.70
C THR A 22 -18.06 4.03 -1.84
N PRO A 23 -19.19 4.73 -1.68
CA PRO A 23 -20.50 4.17 -1.94
C PRO A 23 -20.60 3.54 -3.34
N PRO A 24 -21.57 2.63 -3.59
CA PRO A 24 -21.79 2.06 -4.92
C PRO A 24 -21.90 3.13 -5.99
N GLY A 25 -21.21 2.94 -7.13
CA GLY A 25 -21.15 3.91 -8.22
C GLY A 25 -20.09 4.99 -8.08
N THR A 26 -19.31 4.98 -6.99
CA THR A 26 -18.21 5.93 -6.79
C THR A 26 -16.84 5.26 -6.76
N ALA A 27 -15.79 6.03 -6.99
CA ALA A 27 -14.41 5.56 -6.90
C ALA A 27 -13.45 6.72 -6.54
N VAL A 28 -12.25 6.36 -6.11
CA VAL A 28 -11.16 7.30 -5.81
C VAL A 28 -9.93 6.93 -6.63
N GLU A 29 -9.23 7.93 -7.14
CA GLU A 29 -7.94 7.77 -7.79
C GLU A 29 -6.92 8.70 -7.15
N ALA A 30 -5.78 8.18 -6.76
CA ALA A 30 -4.65 8.95 -6.30
C ALA A 30 -3.60 9.12 -7.41
N GLN A 31 -3.08 10.33 -7.55
CA GLN A 31 -1.98 10.60 -8.47
C GLN A 31 -0.88 11.37 -7.76
N ALA A 32 0.36 11.12 -8.18
CA ALA A 32 1.52 11.86 -7.72
C ALA A 32 2.42 12.30 -8.88
N ARG A 33 3.20 13.34 -8.62
CA ARG A 33 4.37 13.70 -9.42
C ARG A 33 5.50 14.13 -8.49
N VAL A 34 6.72 14.04 -8.96
CA VAL A 34 7.92 14.35 -8.19
C VAL A 34 8.80 15.33 -8.94
N MET A 35 9.66 16.03 -8.22
CA MET A 35 10.62 16.97 -8.82
C MET A 35 11.98 16.27 -8.96
N VAL A 36 12.41 16.10 -10.20
CA VAL A 36 13.69 15.50 -10.57
C VAL A 36 14.51 16.52 -11.36
N ASP A 37 15.73 16.78 -10.96
CA ASP A 37 16.66 17.73 -11.58
C ASP A 37 16.00 19.11 -11.82
N GLY A 38 15.21 19.59 -10.84
CA GLY A 38 14.54 20.90 -10.90
C GLY A 38 13.25 20.94 -11.75
N ASN A 39 12.83 19.83 -12.34
CA ASN A 39 11.66 19.75 -13.20
C ASN A 39 10.60 18.78 -12.62
N TRP A 40 9.33 19.17 -12.70
CA TRP A 40 8.23 18.28 -12.36
C TRP A 40 8.07 17.20 -13.42
N THR A 41 7.98 15.94 -12.96
CA THR A 41 7.57 14.84 -13.82
C THR A 41 6.10 14.99 -14.24
N SER A 42 5.68 14.20 -15.22
CA SER A 42 4.25 14.02 -15.49
C SER A 42 3.54 13.41 -14.27
N TRP A 43 2.23 13.64 -14.16
CA TRP A 43 1.41 12.96 -13.18
C TRP A 43 1.35 11.45 -13.44
N SER A 44 1.56 10.67 -12.41
CA SER A 44 1.47 9.21 -12.40
C SER A 44 0.27 8.79 -11.56
N SER A 45 -0.60 7.97 -12.15
CA SER A 45 -1.79 7.42 -11.47
C SER A 45 -1.42 6.13 -10.74
N PHE A 46 -1.86 6.00 -9.49
CA PHE A 46 -1.78 4.75 -8.71
C PHE A 46 -3.03 3.87 -8.90
N GLY A 47 -3.83 4.19 -9.90
CA GLY A 47 -5.03 3.46 -10.23
C GLY A 47 -6.30 4.01 -9.58
N ARG A 48 -7.41 3.49 -10.06
CA ARG A 48 -8.75 3.82 -9.57
C ARG A 48 -9.29 2.68 -8.72
N TRP A 49 -9.78 3.01 -7.53
CA TRP A 49 -10.20 2.03 -6.54
C TRP A 49 -11.63 2.27 -6.04
N SER A 50 -12.35 1.18 -5.89
CA SER A 50 -13.64 1.07 -5.16
C SER A 50 -13.85 -0.42 -4.80
N PRO A 51 -14.46 -0.78 -3.68
CA PRO A 51 -14.77 -2.18 -3.37
C PRO A 51 -15.85 -2.78 -4.27
N TYR A 52 -16.63 -1.96 -4.99
CA TYR A 52 -17.77 -2.37 -5.81
C TYR A 52 -17.53 -2.36 -7.32
N LEU A 53 -16.41 -1.80 -7.79
CA LEU A 53 -16.08 -1.70 -9.22
C LEU A 53 -14.85 -2.54 -9.55
N GLU A 54 -14.66 -2.82 -10.83
CA GLU A 54 -13.37 -3.32 -11.29
C GLU A 54 -12.28 -2.30 -10.93
N ARG A 55 -11.21 -2.79 -10.37
CA ARG A 55 -10.09 -1.98 -9.89
C ARG A 55 -8.92 -2.16 -10.83
N GLU A 56 -8.43 -1.05 -11.31
CA GLU A 56 -7.27 -1.02 -12.17
C GLU A 56 -6.17 -0.23 -11.46
N GLY A 57 -5.15 -0.92 -10.98
CA GLY A 57 -3.93 -0.32 -10.46
C GLY A 57 -3.17 0.45 -11.52
N ALA A 58 -2.01 0.96 -11.15
CA ALA A 58 -1.12 1.60 -12.10
C ALA A 58 -0.74 0.64 -13.22
N ALA A 59 -0.90 1.07 -14.47
CA ALA A 59 -0.27 0.35 -15.56
C ALA A 59 1.25 0.55 -15.44
N PRO A 60 2.04 -0.53 -15.37
CA PRO A 60 3.49 -0.41 -15.38
C PRO A 60 3.94 0.37 -16.62
N VAL A 61 4.66 1.46 -16.41
CA VAL A 61 5.13 2.31 -17.48
C VAL A 61 6.43 3.00 -17.09
N THR A 62 7.37 3.05 -18.04
CA THR A 62 8.60 3.83 -17.88
C THR A 62 8.48 5.10 -18.71
N LYS A 63 8.62 6.27 -18.08
CA LYS A 63 8.65 7.60 -18.71
C LYS A 63 9.85 8.39 -18.21
N GLY A 64 10.88 8.50 -19.03
CA GLY A 64 12.13 9.14 -18.64
C GLY A 64 12.74 8.42 -17.43
N ALA A 65 12.97 9.17 -16.34
CA ALA A 65 13.52 8.62 -15.10
C ALA A 65 12.46 7.92 -14.20
N VAL A 66 11.18 7.95 -14.57
CA VAL A 66 10.08 7.38 -13.77
C VAL A 66 9.73 6.00 -14.26
N ASN A 67 9.84 5.02 -13.38
CA ASN A 67 9.30 3.68 -13.54
C ASN A 67 8.10 3.52 -12.58
N LEU A 68 6.90 3.41 -13.15
CA LEU A 68 5.67 3.25 -12.38
C LEU A 68 5.34 1.77 -12.26
N LEU A 69 5.28 1.30 -11.03
CA LEU A 69 4.84 -0.03 -10.63
C LEU A 69 3.37 0.03 -10.14
N PRO A 70 2.69 -1.09 -9.90
CA PRO A 70 1.28 -1.08 -9.50
C PRO A 70 0.95 -0.20 -8.29
N ASP A 71 1.86 -0.09 -7.33
CA ASP A 71 1.66 0.66 -6.08
C ASP A 71 2.79 1.65 -5.74
N SER A 72 3.77 1.82 -6.62
CA SER A 72 4.92 2.67 -6.35
C SER A 72 5.51 3.32 -7.59
N LEU A 73 5.99 4.55 -7.43
CA LEU A 73 6.79 5.27 -8.41
C LEU A 73 8.25 5.13 -8.00
N VAL A 74 9.08 4.59 -8.90
CA VAL A 74 10.51 4.40 -8.69
C VAL A 74 11.28 5.27 -9.67
N LEU A 75 12.36 5.89 -9.20
CA LEU A 75 13.24 6.73 -10.02
C LEU A 75 14.47 5.92 -10.44
N ASP A 76 14.65 5.77 -11.75
CA ASP A 76 15.82 5.06 -12.28
C ASP A 76 17.04 5.97 -12.24
N SER A 77 18.04 5.59 -11.42
CA SER A 77 19.31 6.31 -11.25
C SER A 77 19.19 7.81 -10.94
N LYS A 78 18.04 8.22 -10.41
CA LYS A 78 17.69 9.61 -10.04
C LYS A 78 17.09 9.65 -8.65
N THR A 79 17.03 10.85 -8.10
CA THR A 79 16.40 11.14 -6.81
C THR A 79 15.51 12.36 -6.90
N ALA A 80 14.61 12.50 -5.92
CA ALA A 80 13.74 13.64 -5.76
C ALA A 80 13.72 14.10 -4.29
N THR A 81 13.30 15.35 -4.06
CA THR A 81 13.15 15.92 -2.72
C THR A 81 11.77 16.55 -2.52
N GLN A 82 10.95 16.57 -3.55
CA GLN A 82 9.60 17.15 -3.50
C GLN A 82 8.61 16.27 -4.24
N ALA A 83 7.40 16.22 -3.73
CA ALA A 83 6.27 15.55 -4.36
C ALA A 83 5.01 16.40 -4.30
N GLN A 84 4.12 16.20 -5.24
CA GLN A 84 2.77 16.73 -5.24
C GLN A 84 1.78 15.60 -5.43
N LEU A 85 0.65 15.69 -4.73
CA LEU A 85 -0.44 14.75 -4.82
C LEU A 85 -1.70 15.42 -5.31
N ARG A 86 -2.55 14.65 -5.96
CA ARG A 86 -3.94 15.00 -6.23
C ARG A 86 -4.81 13.77 -6.13
N ILE A 87 -6.03 13.98 -5.68
CA ILE A 87 -7.05 12.94 -5.55
C ILE A 87 -8.22 13.28 -6.46
N TYR A 88 -8.65 12.33 -7.25
CA TYR A 88 -9.88 12.42 -8.03
C TYR A 88 -10.97 11.62 -7.34
N LEU A 89 -12.13 12.24 -7.22
CA LEU A 89 -13.37 11.65 -6.71
C LEU A 89 -14.30 11.44 -7.89
N TYR A 90 -14.62 10.18 -8.16
CA TYR A 90 -15.50 9.80 -9.27
C TYR A 90 -16.88 9.42 -8.74
N THR A 91 -17.92 9.86 -9.43
CA THR A 91 -19.30 9.45 -9.18
C THR A 91 -20.03 9.22 -10.50
N LYS A 92 -21.01 8.32 -10.48
CA LYS A 92 -21.93 8.09 -11.59
C LYS A 92 -23.17 8.98 -11.55
N ASP A 93 -23.43 9.60 -10.42
CA ASP A 93 -24.57 10.50 -10.20
C ASP A 93 -24.14 11.69 -9.32
N GLU A 94 -24.93 12.76 -9.33
CA GLU A 94 -24.66 14.01 -8.60
C GLU A 94 -25.09 14.00 -7.12
N HIS A 95 -25.72 12.92 -6.66
CA HIS A 95 -26.21 12.81 -5.29
C HIS A 95 -25.29 12.00 -4.39
N THR A 96 -24.40 11.20 -4.98
CA THR A 96 -23.52 10.29 -4.25
C THR A 96 -22.07 10.66 -4.51
N THR A 97 -21.30 10.90 -3.47
CA THR A 97 -19.89 11.24 -3.58
C THR A 97 -19.04 10.35 -2.68
N PRO A 98 -17.82 9.94 -3.10
CA PRO A 98 -16.89 9.29 -2.19
C PRO A 98 -16.30 10.31 -1.21
N SER A 99 -15.83 9.81 -0.07
CA SER A 99 -15.10 10.58 0.92
C SER A 99 -13.70 10.00 1.15
N VAL A 100 -12.72 10.86 1.40
CA VAL A 100 -11.35 10.44 1.71
C VAL A 100 -11.03 10.86 3.14
N SER A 101 -10.67 9.91 3.99
CA SER A 101 -10.34 10.13 5.40
C SER A 101 -8.84 10.17 5.67
N LEU A 102 -8.03 9.56 4.82
CA LEU A 102 -6.57 9.54 4.95
C LEU A 102 -5.91 9.48 3.56
N VAL A 103 -4.84 10.24 3.40
CA VAL A 103 -3.88 10.07 2.29
C VAL A 103 -2.49 9.97 2.90
N GLY A 104 -1.85 8.81 2.71
CA GLY A 104 -0.50 8.54 3.16
C GLY A 104 0.50 8.63 2.01
N VAL A 105 1.62 9.28 2.27
CA VAL A 105 2.77 9.29 1.36
C VAL A 105 3.95 8.70 2.08
N SER A 106 4.56 7.72 1.48
CA SER A 106 5.82 7.15 1.94
C SER A 106 6.88 7.29 0.86
N VAL A 107 8.10 7.55 1.27
CA VAL A 107 9.25 7.62 0.37
C VAL A 107 10.34 6.66 0.84
N ARG A 108 11.07 6.08 -0.10
CA ARG A 108 12.27 5.32 0.18
C ARG A 108 13.44 6.31 0.16
N ALA A 109 13.83 6.76 1.36
CA ALA A 109 14.94 7.70 1.49
C ALA A 109 16.28 7.01 1.21
N VAL A 110 17.14 7.67 0.43
CA VAL A 110 18.43 7.11 0.02
C VAL A 110 19.54 7.35 1.04
N ASP A 111 19.38 8.34 1.93
CA ASP A 111 20.41 8.76 2.89
C ASP A 111 20.14 8.25 4.31
N VAL A 112 19.19 7.33 4.48
CA VAL A 112 18.84 6.80 5.79
C VAL A 112 19.67 5.56 6.12
N ILE A 113 20.57 5.70 7.09
CA ILE A 113 21.24 4.55 7.70
C ILE A 113 20.24 3.87 8.64
N PRO A 114 19.91 2.57 8.45
CA PRO A 114 19.03 1.86 9.36
C PRO A 114 19.57 1.90 10.77
N ALA A 115 18.86 2.55 11.68
CA ALA A 115 19.22 2.55 13.09
C ALA A 115 19.02 1.15 13.68
N GLY A 116 20.05 0.58 14.24
CA GLY A 116 19.93 -0.58 15.11
C GLY A 116 19.04 -0.21 16.31
N GLY A 117 18.31 -1.17 16.83
CA GLY A 117 17.47 -0.93 18.01
C GLY A 117 17.57 -2.09 19.00
N ARG A 118 17.31 -1.81 20.28
CA ARG A 118 17.24 -2.87 21.29
C ARG A 118 16.04 -3.78 21.01
N PRO A 119 16.13 -5.08 21.27
CA PRO A 119 14.99 -5.98 21.23
C PRO A 119 13.85 -5.42 22.10
N ILE A 120 12.62 -5.65 21.65
CA ILE A 120 11.43 -5.36 22.45
C ILE A 120 10.73 -6.67 22.80
N ASN A 121 10.12 -6.71 23.98
CA ASN A 121 9.23 -7.79 24.35
C ASN A 121 7.79 -7.26 24.24
N ALA A 122 7.19 -7.42 23.07
CA ALA A 122 5.81 -7.07 22.81
C ALA A 122 5.15 -8.20 22.02
N ARG A 123 3.91 -8.54 22.38
CA ARG A 123 3.13 -9.58 21.72
C ARG A 123 1.75 -9.06 21.39
N LEU A 124 1.36 -9.23 20.15
CA LEU A 124 0.01 -8.99 19.67
C LEU A 124 -0.70 -10.34 19.48
N HIS A 125 -1.92 -10.45 20.01
CA HIS A 125 -2.77 -11.61 19.73
C HIS A 125 -3.49 -11.35 18.41
N LEU A 126 -3.33 -12.27 17.45
CA LEU A 126 -3.95 -12.20 16.14
C LEU A 126 -4.85 -13.41 15.94
N MET A 127 -5.89 -13.25 15.12
CA MET A 127 -6.71 -14.37 14.67
C MET A 127 -5.92 -15.18 13.65
N PRO A 128 -5.70 -16.49 13.90
CA PRO A 128 -4.91 -17.32 12.99
C PRO A 128 -5.74 -17.76 11.79
N TYR A 129 -5.29 -17.40 10.62
CA TYR A 129 -5.79 -17.95 9.36
C TYR A 129 -4.66 -18.68 8.63
N ALA A 130 -4.99 -19.69 7.84
CA ALA A 130 -4.01 -20.45 7.08
C ALA A 130 -4.37 -20.49 5.60
N VAL A 131 -3.42 -20.13 4.73
CA VAL A 131 -3.58 -20.17 3.26
C VAL A 131 -4.01 -21.58 2.81
N ALA A 132 -3.36 -22.61 3.31
CA ALA A 132 -3.65 -24.01 2.95
C ALA A 132 -5.10 -24.46 3.25
N ARG A 133 -5.84 -23.74 4.08
CA ARG A 133 -7.24 -24.01 4.39
C ARG A 133 -8.22 -23.26 3.50
N ARG A 134 -7.72 -22.45 2.55
CA ARG A 134 -8.52 -21.70 1.60
C ARG A 134 -8.72 -22.48 0.31
N ALA A 135 -9.72 -22.08 -0.49
CA ALA A 135 -9.97 -22.71 -1.77
C ALA A 135 -8.69 -22.67 -2.65
N PRO A 136 -8.26 -23.77 -3.25
CA PRO A 136 -6.98 -23.82 -3.98
C PRO A 136 -6.82 -22.73 -5.04
N ALA A 137 -7.91 -22.36 -5.71
CA ALA A 137 -7.90 -21.30 -6.73
C ALA A 137 -7.61 -19.90 -6.17
N LEU A 138 -7.80 -19.67 -4.87
CA LEU A 138 -7.57 -18.40 -4.21
C LEU A 138 -6.23 -18.32 -3.49
N GLN A 139 -5.61 -19.46 -3.18
CA GLN A 139 -4.38 -19.50 -2.37
C GLN A 139 -3.27 -18.54 -2.86
N PRO A 140 -3.02 -18.38 -4.16
CA PRO A 140 -1.97 -17.49 -4.66
C PRO A 140 -2.14 -16.01 -4.28
N VAL A 141 -3.37 -15.57 -3.97
CA VAL A 141 -3.70 -14.17 -3.68
C VAL A 141 -4.11 -13.94 -2.23
N MET A 142 -3.97 -14.95 -1.36
CA MET A 142 -4.52 -14.91 0.00
C MET A 142 -3.58 -14.43 1.09
N ASP A 143 -2.26 -14.40 0.89
CA ASP A 143 -1.30 -14.12 1.96
C ASP A 143 -1.48 -12.72 2.58
N LEU A 144 -1.56 -11.67 1.76
CA LEU A 144 -1.82 -10.31 2.25
C LEU A 144 -3.25 -10.16 2.81
N ALA A 145 -4.23 -10.79 2.17
CA ALA A 145 -5.62 -10.77 2.61
C ALA A 145 -5.80 -11.44 3.99
N ILE A 146 -5.11 -12.56 4.23
CA ILE A 146 -5.07 -13.23 5.53
C ILE A 146 -4.44 -12.34 6.60
N CYS A 147 -3.34 -11.66 6.27
CA CYS A 147 -2.70 -10.74 7.21
C CYS A 147 -3.63 -9.58 7.58
N LEU A 148 -4.34 -8.99 6.61
CA LEU A 148 -5.32 -7.95 6.87
C LEU A 148 -6.47 -8.44 7.75
N ALA A 149 -7.08 -9.57 7.41
CA ALA A 149 -8.14 -10.17 8.21
C ALA A 149 -7.68 -10.47 9.65
N SER A 150 -6.46 -11.02 9.81
CA SER A 150 -5.89 -11.29 11.13
C SER A 150 -5.74 -10.03 11.98
N LEU A 151 -5.36 -8.91 11.36
CA LEU A 151 -5.19 -7.65 12.06
C LEU A 151 -6.53 -6.96 12.38
N THR A 152 -7.45 -6.89 11.44
CA THR A 152 -8.73 -6.21 11.62
C THR A 152 -9.65 -6.96 12.59
N ASN A 153 -9.69 -8.30 12.49
CA ASN A 153 -10.52 -9.13 13.36
C ASN A 153 -10.01 -9.17 14.81
N ARG A 154 -8.74 -8.85 15.04
CA ARG A 154 -8.24 -8.56 16.39
C ARG A 154 -8.99 -7.42 17.08
N TRP A 155 -9.46 -6.45 16.31
CA TRP A 155 -10.21 -5.29 16.81
C TRP A 155 -11.73 -5.49 16.79
N GLY A 156 -12.18 -6.75 16.65
CA GLY A 156 -13.60 -7.11 16.70
C GLY A 156 -14.33 -7.03 15.38
N ALA A 157 -13.63 -6.86 14.27
CA ALA A 157 -14.23 -7.06 12.96
C ALA A 157 -14.52 -8.55 12.72
N ASP A 158 -15.41 -8.83 11.78
CA ASP A 158 -15.71 -10.17 11.30
C ASP A 158 -15.65 -10.16 9.76
N ILE A 159 -14.42 -9.93 9.25
CA ILE A 159 -14.15 -9.83 7.83
C ILE A 159 -13.40 -11.07 7.39
N LEU A 160 -13.91 -11.77 6.40
CA LEU A 160 -13.24 -12.93 5.84
C LEU A 160 -12.01 -12.52 5.01
N PRO A 161 -10.93 -13.32 5.01
CA PRO A 161 -9.80 -13.08 4.13
C PRO A 161 -10.19 -12.95 2.65
N GLU A 162 -11.21 -13.69 2.20
CA GLU A 162 -11.74 -13.65 0.84
C GLU A 162 -12.35 -12.28 0.49
N GLU A 163 -12.96 -11.60 1.46
CA GLU A 163 -13.51 -10.26 1.26
C GLU A 163 -12.38 -9.25 1.06
N PHE A 164 -11.30 -9.35 1.83
CA PHE A 164 -10.09 -8.57 1.57
C PHE A 164 -9.48 -8.88 0.21
N ALA A 165 -9.30 -10.16 -0.13
CA ALA A 165 -8.76 -10.57 -1.42
C ALA A 165 -9.58 -9.99 -2.58
N LEU A 166 -10.91 -9.98 -2.46
CA LEU A 166 -11.79 -9.37 -3.45
C LEU A 166 -11.64 -7.86 -3.49
N ALA A 167 -11.64 -7.17 -2.33
CA ALA A 167 -11.61 -5.70 -2.25
C ALA A 167 -10.26 -5.10 -2.65
N MET A 168 -9.15 -5.82 -2.51
CA MET A 168 -7.82 -5.36 -2.89
C MET A 168 -7.35 -5.88 -4.25
N ARG A 169 -8.12 -6.73 -4.93
CA ARG A 169 -7.74 -7.30 -6.23
C ARG A 169 -7.47 -6.18 -7.24
N ASP A 170 -6.29 -6.23 -7.85
CA ASP A 170 -5.95 -5.42 -9.00
C ASP A 170 -6.25 -6.20 -10.29
N CYS A 171 -7.18 -5.70 -11.11
CA CYS A 171 -7.60 -6.39 -12.33
C CYS A 171 -6.57 -6.27 -13.47
N ARG A 172 -5.53 -5.44 -13.33
CA ARG A 172 -4.42 -5.35 -14.28
C ARG A 172 -3.28 -6.29 -13.97
N SER A 173 -3.14 -6.68 -12.71
CA SER A 173 -2.10 -7.63 -12.31
C SER A 173 -2.52 -9.03 -12.73
N THR A 174 -1.72 -9.68 -13.56
CA THR A 174 -1.88 -11.09 -13.94
C THR A 174 -1.24 -12.04 -12.93
N ASP A 175 -0.27 -11.53 -12.18
CA ASP A 175 0.40 -12.21 -11.09
C ASP A 175 -0.13 -11.69 -9.75
N ALA A 176 0.11 -12.45 -8.69
CA ALA A 176 -0.26 -12.06 -7.33
C ALA A 176 0.54 -10.84 -6.82
N GLU A 177 0.86 -9.90 -7.70
CA GLU A 177 1.52 -8.66 -7.33
C GLU A 177 0.67 -7.91 -6.32
N ARG A 178 1.26 -7.70 -5.17
CA ARG A 178 0.63 -7.09 -4.00
C ARG A 178 0.51 -5.59 -4.23
N ASN A 179 -0.66 -5.12 -4.60
CA ASN A 179 -0.95 -3.69 -4.62
C ASN A 179 -1.23 -3.21 -3.19
N LEU A 180 -0.19 -2.73 -2.49
CA LEU A 180 -0.30 -2.28 -1.10
C LEU A 180 -1.15 -1.02 -0.96
N SER A 181 -1.28 -0.20 -2.00
CA SER A 181 -2.19 0.95 -2.01
C SER A 181 -3.64 0.49 -1.94
N PHE A 182 -4.00 -0.54 -2.71
CA PHE A 182 -5.34 -1.12 -2.69
C PHE A 182 -5.62 -1.90 -1.40
N ALA A 183 -4.61 -2.55 -0.83
CA ALA A 183 -4.72 -3.19 0.47
C ALA A 183 -5.04 -2.19 1.59
N ALA A 184 -4.36 -1.04 1.60
CA ALA A 184 -4.63 0.04 2.54
C ALA A 184 -6.04 0.64 2.31
N ALA A 185 -6.45 0.84 1.06
CA ALA A 185 -7.78 1.32 0.72
C ALA A 185 -8.87 0.34 1.16
N ALA A 186 -8.65 -0.96 0.98
CA ALA A 186 -9.57 -2.00 1.45
C ALA A 186 -9.75 -1.98 2.98
N ALA A 187 -8.66 -1.96 3.75
CA ALA A 187 -8.76 -1.83 5.21
C ALA A 187 -9.47 -0.53 5.62
N GLY A 188 -9.13 0.57 4.96
CA GLY A 188 -9.72 1.89 5.22
C GLY A 188 -11.22 1.95 4.97
N CYS A 189 -11.75 1.24 3.97
CA CYS A 189 -13.19 1.25 3.69
C CYS A 189 -14.02 0.52 4.75
N TRP A 190 -13.42 -0.38 5.52
CA TRP A 190 -14.02 -1.00 6.70
C TRP A 190 -13.73 -0.24 8.01
N GLY A 191 -13.21 0.99 7.92
CA GLY A 191 -12.99 1.85 9.07
C GLY A 191 -11.67 1.63 9.81
N PHE A 192 -10.74 0.86 9.26
CA PHE A 192 -9.40 0.65 9.84
C PHE A 192 -8.39 1.57 9.18
N PRO A 193 -7.93 2.66 9.86
CA PRO A 193 -6.88 3.50 9.30
C PRO A 193 -5.65 2.67 8.95
N CYS A 194 -5.30 2.65 7.67
CA CYS A 194 -4.23 1.82 7.15
C CYS A 194 -3.44 2.58 6.09
N TRP A 195 -2.14 2.45 6.11
CA TRP A 195 -1.25 3.02 5.09
C TRP A 195 -0.09 2.09 4.79
N ALA A 196 0.46 2.22 3.60
CA ALA A 196 1.62 1.48 3.16
C ALA A 196 2.87 2.37 3.20
N CYS A 197 3.95 1.88 3.78
CA CYS A 197 5.20 2.64 3.86
C CYS A 197 6.44 1.75 3.73
N TRP A 198 7.54 2.34 3.28
CA TRP A 198 8.85 1.78 3.54
C TRP A 198 9.21 2.06 5.00
N GLY A 199 9.67 1.03 5.68
CA GLY A 199 9.99 1.11 7.08
C GLY A 199 11.31 0.43 7.41
N ASN A 200 11.72 0.57 8.65
CA ASN A 200 12.87 -0.10 9.22
C ASN A 200 12.47 -0.78 10.55
N LEU A 201 13.38 -1.53 11.14
CA LEU A 201 13.12 -2.21 12.40
C LEU A 201 12.77 -1.26 13.56
N ALA A 202 13.23 -0.01 13.52
CA ALA A 202 12.91 0.97 14.57
C ALA A 202 11.42 1.36 14.47
N LEU A 203 10.92 1.64 13.26
CA LEU A 203 9.51 1.91 13.01
C LEU A 203 8.65 0.71 13.40
N LEU A 204 8.98 -0.49 12.92
CA LEU A 204 8.25 -1.71 13.28
C LEU A 204 8.13 -1.89 14.79
N ARG A 205 9.23 -1.69 15.52
CA ARG A 205 9.23 -1.79 16.99
C ARG A 205 8.38 -0.72 17.65
N SER A 206 8.39 0.51 17.13
CA SER A 206 7.55 1.59 17.69
C SER A 206 6.07 1.28 17.53
N GLU A 207 5.65 0.82 16.37
CA GLU A 207 4.25 0.46 16.09
C GLU A 207 3.78 -0.71 16.96
N VAL A 208 4.55 -1.81 17.00
CA VAL A 208 4.20 -2.98 17.82
C VAL A 208 4.20 -2.64 19.32
N ARG A 209 5.12 -1.78 19.79
CA ARG A 209 5.13 -1.30 21.19
C ARG A 209 3.91 -0.44 21.51
N ALA A 210 3.44 0.35 20.55
CA ALA A 210 2.22 1.14 20.67
C ALA A 210 0.94 0.28 20.60
N GLY A 211 1.06 -1.02 20.30
CA GLY A 211 -0.06 -1.95 20.21
C GLY A 211 -0.67 -2.06 18.81
N TYR A 212 -0.10 -1.40 17.83
CA TYR A 212 -0.57 -1.45 16.43
C TYR A 212 -0.07 -2.70 15.72
N GLY A 213 -0.92 -3.26 14.87
CA GLY A 213 -0.56 -4.36 13.98
C GLY A 213 0.20 -3.86 12.76
N VAL A 214 1.22 -4.60 12.36
CA VAL A 214 2.05 -4.27 11.19
C VAL A 214 2.16 -5.51 10.31
N ILE A 215 1.88 -5.34 9.01
CA ILE A 215 2.15 -6.34 7.99
C ILE A 215 3.50 -5.96 7.37
N VAL A 216 4.41 -6.92 7.32
CA VAL A 216 5.76 -6.70 6.80
C VAL A 216 5.97 -7.56 5.56
N GLY A 217 6.28 -6.94 4.43
CA GLY A 217 6.83 -7.61 3.26
C GLY A 217 8.33 -7.79 3.46
N LEU A 218 8.81 -9.00 3.30
CA LEU A 218 10.23 -9.35 3.42
C LEU A 218 10.72 -9.93 2.09
N GLU A 219 11.88 -9.49 1.65
CA GLU A 219 12.62 -10.20 0.61
C GLU A 219 13.59 -11.18 1.28
N SER A 220 13.59 -12.42 0.83
CA SER A 220 14.53 -13.43 1.29
C SER A 220 15.54 -13.75 0.19
N THR A 221 16.82 -13.74 0.53
CA THR A 221 17.88 -14.18 -0.38
C THR A 221 17.87 -15.71 -0.53
N PRO A 222 18.43 -16.28 -1.61
CA PRO A 222 18.54 -17.73 -1.75
C PRO A 222 19.23 -18.41 -0.57
N ALA A 223 20.22 -17.78 0.04
CA ALA A 223 20.89 -18.28 1.24
C ALA A 223 19.97 -18.32 2.46
N GLN A 224 19.12 -17.31 2.64
CA GLN A 224 18.13 -17.26 3.72
C GLN A 224 17.01 -18.30 3.49
N GLN A 225 16.60 -18.52 2.26
CA GLN A 225 15.63 -19.58 1.90
C GLN A 225 16.20 -20.96 2.21
N ALA A 226 17.47 -21.19 1.87
CA ALA A 226 18.17 -22.44 2.22
C ALA A 226 18.31 -22.64 3.74
N ALA A 227 18.29 -21.56 4.53
CA ALA A 227 18.27 -21.58 5.99
C ALA A 227 16.86 -21.72 6.59
N GLY A 228 15.83 -21.95 5.76
CA GLY A 228 14.46 -22.21 6.18
C GLY A 228 13.53 -20.98 6.18
N MET A 229 13.95 -19.84 5.66
CA MET A 229 13.02 -18.75 5.41
C MET A 229 12.12 -19.08 4.21
N PRO A 230 10.82 -18.77 4.27
CA PRO A 230 9.93 -19.01 3.13
C PRO A 230 10.38 -18.17 1.92
N PRO A 231 10.19 -18.67 0.69
CA PRO A 231 10.30 -17.85 -0.51
C PRO A 231 9.26 -16.73 -0.45
N VAL A 232 9.62 -15.56 -0.92
CA VAL A 232 8.74 -14.37 -0.98
C VAL A 232 8.35 -14.13 -2.43
#